data_5abf976367df6519842f1cfcd7b1708b
#
_entry.id   5abf976367df6519842f1cfcd7b1708b
#
_cell.length_a   1.000
_cell.length_b   1.000
_cell.length_c   1.000
_cell.angle_alpha   90.00
_cell.angle_beta   90.00
_cell.angle_gamma   90.00
#
_symmetry.space_group_name_H-M   'P 1'
#
loop_
_entity.id
_entity.type
_entity.pdbx_description
1 polymer ?
#
loop_
_entity_poly.entity_id
_entity_poly.type
_entity_poly.pdbx_seq_one_letter_code
_entity_poly.pdbx_strand_id
1 'polypeptide(L)'
;METKLMIASEDENSLNQAVAFLKNGELVAFPTETVYGLGADGLNNKAVEKIYQAKGRPSDNPLILHIAELAQLELLVETISPEAQFLINKYWPGPLTIVFKKTELVPALVSGGLDTVAVRMPDHKIARALIKLANVPLAAPSANTSGRPSPTTAKAVMADLQGKIAGV
;
A
#
# COMPACT_ATOMS: atom_id res chain seq x y z
N MET A 1 -20.19 -2.41 7.46
CA MET A 1 -19.81 -1.80 6.15
C MET A 1 -19.89 -2.87 5.08
N GLU A 2 -20.43 -2.59 3.91
CA GLU A 2 -20.44 -3.53 2.78
C GLU A 2 -19.12 -3.37 2.01
N THR A 3 -18.41 -4.47 1.75
CA THR A 3 -17.19 -4.47 0.94
C THR A 3 -17.54 -4.65 -0.53
N LYS A 4 -17.13 -3.73 -1.38
CA LYS A 4 -17.41 -3.78 -2.82
C LYS A 4 -16.34 -4.55 -3.59
N LEU A 5 -16.76 -5.52 -4.40
CA LEU A 5 -15.89 -6.14 -5.39
C LEU A 5 -15.85 -5.28 -6.66
N MET A 6 -14.66 -4.90 -7.10
CA MET A 6 -14.41 -4.02 -8.24
C MET A 6 -13.54 -4.73 -9.27
N ILE A 7 -13.88 -4.61 -10.56
CA ILE A 7 -13.13 -5.25 -11.65
C ILE A 7 -12.35 -4.16 -12.42
N ALA A 8 -11.28 -3.67 -11.82
CA ALA A 8 -10.49 -2.55 -12.34
C ALA A 8 -9.78 -2.82 -13.68
N SER A 9 -9.68 -4.08 -14.12
CA SER A 9 -9.12 -4.43 -15.43
C SER A 9 -10.08 -4.16 -16.59
N GLU A 10 -11.36 -3.99 -16.32
CA GLU A 10 -12.42 -3.88 -17.32
C GLU A 10 -13.12 -2.51 -17.32
N ASP A 11 -12.97 -1.71 -16.26
CA ASP A 11 -13.73 -0.48 -16.08
C ASP A 11 -12.93 0.60 -15.32
N GLU A 12 -12.72 1.75 -15.99
CA GLU A 12 -12.12 2.94 -15.38
C GLU A 12 -12.95 3.45 -14.18
N ASN A 13 -14.26 3.24 -14.16
CA ASN A 13 -15.10 3.63 -13.03
C ASN A 13 -14.74 2.86 -11.75
N SER A 14 -14.38 1.58 -11.86
CA SER A 14 -13.93 0.77 -10.72
C SER A 14 -12.65 1.32 -10.11
N LEU A 15 -11.69 1.72 -10.94
CA LEU A 15 -10.45 2.33 -10.48
C LEU A 15 -10.69 3.70 -9.82
N ASN A 16 -11.50 4.55 -10.44
CA ASN A 16 -11.88 5.85 -9.87
C ASN A 16 -12.63 5.72 -8.54
N GLN A 17 -13.46 4.70 -8.39
CA GLN A 17 -14.14 4.41 -7.13
C GLN A 17 -13.17 3.96 -6.04
N ALA A 18 -12.19 3.10 -6.36
CA ALA A 18 -11.14 2.71 -5.43
C ALA A 18 -10.33 3.93 -4.97
N VAL A 19 -9.98 4.84 -5.89
CA VAL A 19 -9.33 6.12 -5.58
C VAL A 19 -10.18 6.97 -4.65
N ALA A 20 -11.50 7.06 -4.89
CA ALA A 20 -12.41 7.81 -4.03
C ALA A 20 -12.44 7.24 -2.60
N PHE A 21 -12.46 5.92 -2.43
CA PHE A 21 -12.35 5.28 -1.12
C PHE A 21 -11.04 5.65 -0.41
N LEU A 22 -9.90 5.55 -1.09
CA LEU A 22 -8.60 5.92 -0.51
C LEU A 22 -8.54 7.39 -0.09
N LYS A 23 -9.04 8.30 -0.93
CA LYS A 23 -9.09 9.75 -0.62
C LYS A 23 -10.01 10.07 0.57
N ASN A 24 -11.02 9.25 0.80
CA ASN A 24 -11.90 9.36 1.97
C ASN A 24 -11.31 8.66 3.23
N GLY A 25 -10.06 8.19 3.15
CA GLY A 25 -9.39 7.51 4.26
C GLY A 25 -9.94 6.10 4.53
N GLU A 26 -10.53 5.46 3.51
CA GLU A 26 -10.99 4.07 3.56
C GLU A 26 -9.94 3.11 3.01
N LEU A 27 -10.12 1.81 3.31
CA LEU A 27 -9.21 0.76 2.89
C LEU A 27 -9.66 0.11 1.59
N VAL A 28 -8.69 -0.13 0.68
CA VAL A 28 -8.92 -0.86 -0.57
C VAL A 28 -7.84 -1.93 -0.72
N ALA A 29 -8.25 -3.16 -0.96
CA ALA A 29 -7.31 -4.22 -1.35
C ALA A 29 -7.08 -4.17 -2.87
N PHE A 30 -5.81 -4.31 -3.29
CA PHE A 30 -5.43 -4.23 -4.70
C PHE A 30 -4.38 -5.29 -5.07
N PRO A 31 -4.38 -5.78 -6.32
CA PRO A 31 -3.41 -6.77 -6.77
C PRO A 31 -2.03 -6.17 -6.97
N THR A 32 -1.00 -6.96 -6.70
CA THR A 32 0.39 -6.71 -7.13
C THR A 32 0.92 -7.93 -7.89
N GLU A 33 2.16 -7.86 -8.38
CA GLU A 33 2.82 -9.01 -9.03
C GLU A 33 3.19 -10.14 -8.05
N THR A 34 3.02 -9.91 -6.73
CA THR A 34 3.23 -10.92 -5.69
C THR A 34 1.92 -11.36 -5.06
N VAL A 35 1.37 -10.55 -4.16
CA VAL A 35 0.13 -10.83 -3.41
C VAL A 35 -0.76 -9.59 -3.41
N TYR A 36 -2.03 -9.73 -3.02
CA TYR A 36 -2.88 -8.56 -2.77
C TYR A 36 -2.37 -7.76 -1.58
N GLY A 37 -2.26 -6.45 -1.77
CA GLY A 37 -1.97 -5.47 -0.72
C GLY A 37 -3.25 -4.85 -0.16
N LEU A 38 -3.30 -4.60 1.14
CA LEU A 38 -4.35 -3.83 1.79
C LEU A 38 -3.92 -2.37 1.89
N GLY A 39 -4.41 -1.54 0.98
CA GLY A 39 -3.99 -0.15 0.83
C GLY A 39 -4.78 0.85 1.64
N ALA A 40 -4.05 1.82 2.17
CA ALA A 40 -4.57 3.07 2.72
C ALA A 40 -3.68 4.23 2.27
N ASP A 41 -4.19 5.46 2.30
CA ASP A 41 -3.35 6.65 2.19
C ASP A 41 -2.25 6.62 3.25
N GLY A 42 -1.00 6.43 2.80
CA GLY A 42 0.16 6.25 3.68
C GLY A 42 0.57 7.50 4.46
N LEU A 43 0.04 8.68 4.12
CA LEU A 43 0.28 9.94 4.81
C LEU A 43 -0.84 10.32 5.78
N ASN A 44 -1.93 9.54 5.82
CA ASN A 44 -3.08 9.76 6.68
C ASN A 44 -3.07 8.78 7.87
N ASN A 45 -2.70 9.28 9.06
CA ASN A 45 -2.64 8.47 10.29
C ASN A 45 -3.93 7.68 10.57
N LYS A 46 -5.11 8.29 10.37
CA LYS A 46 -6.40 7.64 10.62
C LYS A 46 -6.66 6.49 9.63
N ALA A 47 -6.25 6.66 8.38
CA ALA A 47 -6.37 5.61 7.36
C ALA A 47 -5.40 4.45 7.65
N VAL A 48 -4.16 4.77 8.03
CA VAL A 48 -3.15 3.77 8.42
C VAL A 48 -3.59 2.98 9.64
N GLU A 49 -4.18 3.61 10.65
CA GLU A 49 -4.71 2.94 11.84
C GLU A 49 -5.77 1.88 11.49
N LYS A 50 -6.65 2.18 10.52
CA LYS A 50 -7.65 1.22 10.03
C LYS A 50 -7.02 -0.07 9.46
N ILE A 51 -5.81 -0.01 8.87
CA ILE A 51 -5.09 -1.21 8.42
C ILE A 51 -4.83 -2.16 9.59
N TYR A 52 -4.29 -1.63 10.68
CA TYR A 52 -4.00 -2.43 11.88
C TYR A 52 -5.27 -3.04 12.47
N GLN A 53 -6.34 -2.24 12.56
CA GLN A 53 -7.65 -2.70 13.06
C GLN A 53 -8.25 -3.80 12.18
N ALA A 54 -8.31 -3.60 10.85
CA ALA A 54 -8.89 -4.56 9.92
C ALA A 54 -8.17 -5.91 9.92
N LYS A 55 -6.84 -5.89 10.08
CA LYS A 55 -5.98 -7.09 10.09
C LYS A 55 -5.85 -7.74 11.47
N GLY A 56 -6.14 -7.05 12.56
CA GLY A 56 -5.73 -7.46 13.91
C GLY A 56 -4.20 -7.50 14.04
N ARG A 57 -3.49 -6.55 13.38
CA ARG A 57 -2.03 -6.47 13.37
C ARG A 57 -1.53 -5.56 14.49
N PRO A 58 -0.44 -5.90 15.20
CA PRO A 58 0.20 -4.99 16.15
C PRO A 58 0.72 -3.73 15.45
N SER A 59 0.51 -2.56 16.06
CA SER A 59 0.86 -1.26 15.47
C SER A 59 2.37 -0.93 15.48
N ASP A 60 3.17 -1.70 16.23
CA ASP A 60 4.64 -1.64 16.24
C ASP A 60 5.30 -2.43 15.10
N ASN A 61 4.51 -3.14 14.27
CA ASN A 61 4.98 -3.86 13.11
C ASN A 61 4.90 -2.97 11.84
N PRO A 62 6.05 -2.44 11.32
CA PRO A 62 6.06 -1.44 10.26
C PRO A 62 5.32 -1.88 9.00
N LEU A 63 4.88 -0.88 8.23
CA LEU A 63 4.23 -1.05 6.92
C LEU A 63 5.17 -0.63 5.79
N ILE A 64 4.96 -1.19 4.60
CA ILE A 64 5.67 -0.80 3.39
C ILE A 64 4.85 0.26 2.66
N LEU A 65 5.48 1.38 2.30
CA LEU A 65 4.89 2.37 1.41
C LEU A 65 5.09 1.94 -0.05
N HIS A 66 4.01 1.90 -0.79
CA HIS A 66 4.00 1.62 -2.22
C HIS A 66 3.88 2.92 -3.01
N ILE A 67 4.77 3.10 -3.97
CA ILE A 67 4.85 4.28 -4.85
C ILE A 67 4.66 3.88 -6.31
N ALA A 68 4.31 4.83 -7.17
CA ALA A 68 4.21 4.65 -8.61
C ALA A 68 5.29 5.40 -9.40
N GLU A 69 5.90 6.41 -8.79
CA GLU A 69 6.88 7.31 -9.41
C GLU A 69 8.00 7.66 -8.42
N LEU A 70 9.23 7.88 -8.92
CA LEU A 70 10.38 8.22 -8.07
C LEU A 70 10.23 9.57 -7.37
N ALA A 71 9.49 10.51 -7.95
CA ALA A 71 9.18 11.77 -7.31
C ALA A 71 8.46 11.61 -5.94
N GLN A 72 7.67 10.52 -5.78
CA GLN A 72 7.07 10.20 -4.49
C GLN A 72 8.13 9.73 -3.49
N LEU A 73 9.16 8.97 -3.92
CA LEU A 73 10.24 8.52 -3.05
C LEU A 73 11.02 9.69 -2.46
N GLU A 74 11.36 10.69 -3.29
CA GLU A 74 12.13 11.88 -2.89
C GLU A 74 11.47 12.67 -1.75
N LEU A 75 10.15 12.61 -1.63
CA LEU A 75 9.40 13.25 -0.54
C LEU A 75 9.44 12.44 0.77
N LEU A 76 9.61 11.12 0.67
CA LEU A 76 9.48 10.20 1.79
C LEU A 76 10.80 9.91 2.51
N VAL A 77 11.93 10.12 1.82
CA VAL A 77 13.25 9.70 2.29
C VAL A 77 14.23 10.88 2.36
N GLU A 78 15.10 10.86 3.37
CA GLU A 78 16.10 11.93 3.56
C GLU A 78 17.18 11.90 2.47
N THR A 79 17.63 10.69 2.11
CA THR A 79 18.69 10.50 1.13
C THR A 79 18.54 9.18 0.39
N ILE A 80 19.00 9.14 -0.86
CA ILE A 80 19.11 7.93 -1.67
C ILE A 80 20.60 7.69 -1.92
N SER A 81 21.16 6.64 -1.33
CA SER A 81 22.58 6.30 -1.52
C SER A 81 22.84 5.81 -2.95
N PRO A 82 24.09 5.86 -3.45
CA PRO A 82 24.45 5.29 -4.75
C PRO A 82 24.07 3.81 -4.90
N GLU A 83 24.20 3.02 -3.84
CA GLU A 83 23.81 1.60 -3.81
C GLU A 83 22.28 1.45 -3.94
N ALA A 84 21.52 2.26 -3.22
CA ALA A 84 20.06 2.27 -3.33
C ALA A 84 19.64 2.69 -4.73
N GLN A 85 20.26 3.73 -5.32
CA GLN A 85 19.98 4.16 -6.69
C GLN A 85 20.28 3.06 -7.72
N PHE A 86 21.37 2.30 -7.54
CA PHE A 86 21.69 1.15 -8.39
C PHE A 86 20.60 0.07 -8.31
N LEU A 87 20.14 -0.25 -7.10
CA LEU A 87 19.08 -1.24 -6.87
C LEU A 87 17.73 -0.78 -7.46
N ILE A 88 17.38 0.49 -7.29
CA ILE A 88 16.18 1.11 -7.87
C ILE A 88 16.22 0.96 -9.40
N ASN A 89 17.30 1.38 -10.03
CA ASN A 89 17.43 1.34 -11.49
C ASN A 89 17.34 -0.09 -12.06
N LYS A 90 17.77 -1.07 -11.28
CA LYS A 90 17.83 -2.48 -11.71
C LYS A 90 16.55 -3.26 -11.43
N TYR A 91 15.86 -2.97 -10.33
CA TYR A 91 14.81 -3.84 -9.81
C TYR A 91 13.44 -3.15 -9.63
N TRP A 92 13.34 -1.83 -9.78
CA TRP A 92 12.06 -1.15 -9.77
C TRP A 92 11.62 -0.74 -11.18
N PRO A 93 10.33 -0.91 -11.50
CA PRO A 93 9.29 -1.54 -10.68
C PRO A 93 9.53 -3.04 -10.47
N GLY A 94 9.15 -3.57 -9.30
CA GLY A 94 9.34 -4.98 -8.96
C GLY A 94 9.12 -5.29 -7.48
N PRO A 95 9.41 -6.55 -7.07
CA PRO A 95 9.12 -7.04 -5.73
C PRO A 95 10.12 -6.57 -4.66
N LEU A 96 11.21 -5.89 -5.06
CA LEU A 96 12.22 -5.41 -4.12
C LEU A 96 11.67 -4.29 -3.25
N THR A 97 11.77 -4.46 -1.93
CA THR A 97 11.55 -3.41 -0.94
C THR A 97 12.89 -2.90 -0.42
N ILE A 98 13.06 -1.59 -0.37
CA ILE A 98 14.27 -0.95 0.15
C ILE A 98 13.91 -0.12 1.38
N VAL A 99 14.75 -0.17 2.41
CA VAL A 99 14.59 0.60 3.65
C VAL A 99 15.46 1.84 3.59
N PHE A 100 14.87 3.00 3.91
CA PHE A 100 15.53 4.29 3.89
C PHE A 100 15.34 5.01 5.24
N LYS A 101 16.17 5.99 5.53
CA LYS A 101 15.85 7.01 6.52
C LYS A 101 14.66 7.83 6.05
N LYS A 102 13.63 7.95 6.89
CA LYS A 102 12.39 8.65 6.54
C LYS A 102 12.47 10.15 6.81
N THR A 103 11.74 10.92 6.00
CA THR A 103 11.41 12.31 6.34
C THR A 103 10.30 12.38 7.39
N GLU A 104 10.07 13.55 7.97
CA GLU A 104 8.96 13.79 8.91
C GLU A 104 7.57 13.65 8.26
N LEU A 105 7.49 13.67 6.94
CA LEU A 105 6.25 13.45 6.20
C LEU A 105 5.67 12.04 6.44
N VAL A 106 6.54 11.05 6.69
CA VAL A 106 6.11 9.66 6.94
C VAL A 106 5.61 9.52 8.37
N PRO A 107 4.32 9.15 8.57
CA PRO A 107 3.75 8.95 9.89
C PRO A 107 4.48 7.90 10.73
N ALA A 108 4.58 8.11 12.04
CA ALA A 108 5.17 7.14 12.96
C ALA A 108 4.46 5.78 12.93
N LEU A 109 3.13 5.76 12.71
CA LEU A 109 2.37 4.51 12.54
C LEU A 109 2.85 3.68 11.34
N VAL A 110 3.28 4.30 10.24
CA VAL A 110 3.81 3.58 9.07
C VAL A 110 5.15 2.94 9.41
N SER A 111 6.02 3.67 10.09
CA SER A 111 7.37 3.20 10.44
C SER A 111 7.42 2.34 11.71
N GLY A 112 6.28 2.10 12.39
CA GLY A 112 6.29 1.41 13.68
C GLY A 112 7.10 2.13 14.76
N GLY A 113 7.23 3.46 14.65
CA GLY A 113 8.03 4.29 15.56
C GLY A 113 9.52 4.35 15.24
N LEU A 114 9.99 3.68 14.16
CA LEU A 114 11.38 3.73 13.72
C LEU A 114 11.69 5.03 12.94
N ASP A 115 12.96 5.35 12.79
CA ASP A 115 13.48 6.45 11.96
C ASP A 115 13.63 6.08 10.47
N THR A 116 13.21 4.86 10.12
CA THR A 116 13.28 4.31 8.77
C THR A 116 11.90 4.01 8.21
N VAL A 117 11.81 3.97 6.87
CA VAL A 117 10.62 3.56 6.13
C VAL A 117 10.99 2.57 5.04
N ALA A 118 10.20 1.53 4.88
CA ALA A 118 10.30 0.58 3.79
C ALA A 118 9.46 1.05 2.61
N VAL A 119 10.06 1.10 1.42
CA VAL A 119 9.40 1.57 0.18
C VAL A 119 9.57 0.54 -0.93
N ARG A 120 8.53 0.39 -1.74
CA ARG A 120 8.50 -0.47 -2.92
C ARG A 120 7.75 0.21 -4.06
N MET A 121 8.21 -0.02 -5.30
CA MET A 121 7.44 0.32 -6.51
C MET A 121 6.96 -0.98 -7.16
N PRO A 122 5.68 -1.37 -7.01
CA PRO A 122 5.20 -2.65 -7.51
C PRO A 122 5.13 -2.67 -9.05
N ASP A 123 5.44 -3.82 -9.66
CA ASP A 123 5.30 -4.02 -11.11
C ASP A 123 3.94 -4.63 -11.43
N HIS A 124 2.89 -3.84 -11.24
CA HIS A 124 1.54 -4.24 -11.56
C HIS A 124 0.74 -3.05 -12.09
N LYS A 125 0.12 -3.19 -13.25
CA LYS A 125 -0.59 -2.10 -13.95
C LYS A 125 -1.65 -1.43 -13.07
N ILE A 126 -2.50 -2.23 -12.41
CA ILE A 126 -3.59 -1.71 -11.55
C ILE A 126 -3.01 -1.01 -10.31
N ALA A 127 -2.03 -1.64 -9.63
CA ALA A 127 -1.39 -1.04 -8.46
C ALA A 127 -0.79 0.32 -8.77
N ARG A 128 -0.02 0.43 -9.85
CA ARG A 128 0.60 1.69 -10.26
C ARG A 128 -0.41 2.75 -10.68
N ALA A 129 -1.46 2.35 -11.42
CA ALA A 129 -2.53 3.26 -11.81
C ALA A 129 -3.30 3.79 -10.58
N LEU A 130 -3.62 2.91 -9.63
CA LEU A 130 -4.28 3.28 -8.38
C LEU A 130 -3.46 4.29 -7.56
N ILE A 131 -2.16 4.01 -7.35
CA ILE A 131 -1.25 4.89 -6.60
C ILE A 131 -1.12 6.25 -7.30
N LYS A 132 -0.94 6.23 -8.63
CA LYS A 132 -0.80 7.45 -9.44
C LYS A 132 -2.06 8.33 -9.39
N LEU A 133 -3.24 7.74 -9.56
CA LEU A 133 -4.52 8.46 -9.52
C LEU A 133 -4.88 8.95 -8.11
N ALA A 134 -4.54 8.18 -7.08
CA ALA A 134 -4.69 8.62 -5.69
C ALA A 134 -3.74 9.78 -5.36
N ASN A 135 -2.61 9.88 -6.06
CA ASN A 135 -1.56 10.88 -5.91
C ASN A 135 -0.95 10.91 -4.49
N VAL A 136 -0.93 9.78 -3.82
CA VAL A 136 -0.30 9.57 -2.50
C VAL A 136 0.38 8.22 -2.47
N PRO A 137 1.45 8.02 -1.67
CA PRO A 137 1.97 6.69 -1.41
C PRO A 137 0.95 5.87 -0.63
N LEU A 138 0.80 4.59 -0.95
CA LEU A 138 -0.10 3.71 -0.23
C LEU A 138 0.66 2.86 0.79
N ALA A 139 0.30 2.95 2.07
CA ALA A 139 0.71 1.96 3.06
C ALA A 139 -0.03 0.65 2.76
N ALA A 140 0.70 -0.42 2.47
CA ALA A 140 0.07 -1.67 2.06
C ALA A 140 0.81 -2.92 2.53
N PRO A 141 0.41 -3.52 3.66
CA PRO A 141 0.74 -4.90 3.99
C PRO A 141 -0.11 -5.86 3.14
N SER A 142 0.14 -7.17 3.23
CA SER A 142 -0.70 -8.18 2.57
C SER A 142 -2.16 -8.11 3.04
N ALA A 143 -3.10 -8.36 2.13
CA ALA A 143 -4.55 -8.18 2.36
C ALA A 143 -5.21 -9.39 3.03
N ASN A 144 -4.65 -9.87 4.16
CA ASN A 144 -5.15 -10.99 4.97
C ASN A 144 -5.27 -10.58 6.44
N THR A 145 -6.08 -11.29 7.21
CA THR A 145 -6.02 -11.23 8.68
C THR A 145 -4.65 -11.70 9.15
N SER A 146 -4.04 -11.02 10.11
CA SER A 146 -2.70 -11.35 10.64
C SER A 146 -2.61 -12.82 11.06
N GLY A 147 -1.51 -13.48 10.69
CA GLY A 147 -1.28 -14.90 10.94
C GLY A 147 -1.86 -15.86 9.88
N ARG A 148 -2.64 -15.36 8.92
CA ARG A 148 -3.14 -16.17 7.79
C ARG A 148 -2.25 -16.01 6.55
N PRO A 149 -2.30 -16.95 5.58
CA PRO A 149 -1.54 -16.83 4.33
C PRO A 149 -1.88 -15.57 3.54
N SER A 150 -0.88 -14.98 2.89
CA SER A 150 -1.06 -13.83 2.02
C SER A 150 -1.90 -14.18 0.79
N PRO A 151 -2.95 -13.41 0.45
CA PRO A 151 -3.88 -13.74 -0.62
C PRO A 151 -3.32 -13.40 -2.01
N THR A 152 -3.59 -14.28 -2.97
CA THR A 152 -3.26 -14.07 -4.40
C THR A 152 -4.50 -13.86 -5.27
N THR A 153 -5.69 -13.90 -4.69
CA THR A 153 -6.97 -13.70 -5.37
C THR A 153 -7.90 -12.77 -4.58
N ALA A 154 -8.77 -12.04 -5.28
CA ALA A 154 -9.80 -11.22 -4.66
C ALA A 154 -10.73 -12.04 -3.77
N LYS A 155 -11.06 -13.28 -4.16
CA LYS A 155 -11.88 -14.22 -3.37
C LYS A 155 -11.24 -14.51 -2.00
N ALA A 156 -9.91 -14.72 -1.95
CA ALA A 156 -9.20 -14.94 -0.69
C ALA A 156 -9.18 -13.69 0.19
N VAL A 157 -9.03 -12.49 -0.40
CA VAL A 157 -9.16 -11.22 0.32
C VAL A 157 -10.56 -11.08 0.92
N MET A 158 -11.61 -11.34 0.14
CA MET A 158 -13.00 -11.25 0.62
C MET A 158 -13.27 -12.22 1.79
N ALA A 159 -12.70 -13.44 1.74
CA ALA A 159 -12.85 -14.41 2.83
C ALA A 159 -12.29 -13.91 4.18
N ASP A 160 -11.27 -13.05 4.16
CA ASP A 160 -10.60 -12.53 5.36
C ASP A 160 -11.12 -11.14 5.80
N LEU A 161 -11.45 -10.28 4.83
CA LEU A 161 -11.62 -8.85 5.07
C LEU A 161 -13.00 -8.30 4.68
N GLN A 162 -13.92 -9.13 4.18
CA GLN A 162 -15.29 -8.69 3.89
C GLN A 162 -15.93 -8.06 5.14
N GLY A 163 -16.58 -6.92 4.96
CA GLY A 163 -17.19 -6.14 6.03
C GLY A 163 -16.22 -5.23 6.81
N LYS A 164 -14.91 -5.37 6.59
CA LYS A 164 -13.85 -4.59 7.28
C LYS A 164 -13.19 -3.53 6.39
N ILE A 165 -13.34 -3.64 5.08
CA ILE A 165 -12.72 -2.75 4.08
C ILE A 165 -13.74 -2.28 3.06
N ALA A 166 -13.46 -1.15 2.39
CA ALA A 166 -14.41 -0.55 1.45
C ALA A 166 -14.48 -1.29 0.12
N GLY A 167 -13.36 -1.84 -0.37
CA GLY A 167 -13.35 -2.53 -1.66
C GLY A 167 -12.14 -3.44 -1.90
N VAL A 168 -12.29 -4.29 -2.90
CA VAL A 168 -11.26 -5.21 -3.42
C VAL A 168 -11.19 -5.07 -4.93
#